data_d3b93e18785ce80fe3b8b15849f1aa25
#
_entry.id   d3b93e18785ce80fe3b8b15849f1aa25
#
_cell.length_a   1.000
_cell.length_b   1.000
_cell.length_c   1.000
_cell.angle_alpha   90.00
_cell.angle_beta   90.00
_cell.angle_gamma   90.00
#
_symmetry.space_group_name_H-M   'P 1'
#
loop_
_entity.id
_entity.type
_entity.pdbx_description
1 polymer ?
#
loop_
_entity_poly.entity_id
_entity_poly.type
_entity_poly.pdbx_seq_one_letter_code
_entity_poly.pdbx_strand_id
1 'polypeptide(L)'
;ILGPDGARMSKSRGNVISPDPYVEKYGSDVLRLYLLFGFSYREGGPWDDNGIKAITKFYDRVERLSQKVISLHANKNDKIDAAEKDLLYTRNYTVRCMTRDIEDFSFNTATARLMEYLNALNKYDTADGEKNIKLFKECFSDFILLLAPFAPHFSEEIWEQLGNKKSVFLSSYPE
;
A
#
# COMPACT_ATOMS: atom_id res chain seq x y z
N ILE A 1 -4.45 -0.72 -21.73
CA ILE A 1 -5.65 -1.21 -21.01
C ILE A 1 -6.67 -1.58 -22.08
N LEU A 2 -7.33 -2.71 -21.89
CA LEU A 2 -8.40 -3.19 -22.74
C LEU A 2 -9.76 -2.82 -22.12
N GLY A 3 -10.78 -2.66 -22.97
CA GLY A 3 -12.15 -2.50 -22.50
C GLY A 3 -12.69 -3.76 -21.81
N PRO A 4 -13.90 -3.70 -21.21
CA PRO A 4 -14.54 -4.86 -20.60
C PRO A 4 -14.79 -6.01 -21.59
N ASP A 5 -14.85 -5.69 -22.87
CA ASP A 5 -14.99 -6.62 -23.99
C ASP A 5 -13.68 -7.32 -24.40
N GLY A 6 -12.57 -7.02 -23.70
CA GLY A 6 -11.23 -7.53 -24.03
C GLY A 6 -10.58 -6.90 -25.26
N ALA A 7 -11.24 -5.94 -25.89
CA ALA A 7 -10.71 -5.22 -27.05
C ALA A 7 -9.99 -3.92 -26.63
N ARG A 8 -9.06 -3.44 -27.45
CA ARG A 8 -8.41 -2.14 -27.23
C ARG A 8 -9.47 -1.03 -27.17
N MET A 9 -9.42 -0.20 -26.13
CA MET A 9 -10.31 0.94 -25.98
C MET A 9 -10.16 1.92 -27.15
N SER A 10 -11.28 2.33 -27.72
CA SER A 10 -11.33 3.31 -28.82
C SER A 10 -12.65 4.10 -28.77
N LYS A 11 -12.58 5.41 -28.97
CA LYS A 11 -13.77 6.27 -29.04
C LYS A 11 -14.73 5.83 -30.14
N SER A 12 -14.21 5.38 -31.29
CA SER A 12 -15.01 4.89 -32.42
C SER A 12 -15.75 3.57 -32.14
N ARG A 13 -15.28 2.79 -31.17
CA ARG A 13 -15.92 1.52 -30.72
C ARG A 13 -16.88 1.73 -29.55
N GLY A 14 -16.86 2.90 -28.91
CA GLY A 14 -17.71 3.18 -27.76
C GLY A 14 -17.36 2.38 -26.49
N ASN A 15 -16.19 1.72 -26.44
CA ASN A 15 -15.75 0.89 -25.32
C ASN A 15 -14.72 1.59 -24.42
N VAL A 16 -14.64 2.92 -24.50
CA VAL A 16 -13.76 3.73 -23.66
C VAL A 16 -14.38 3.90 -22.27
N ILE A 17 -13.58 3.66 -21.25
CA ILE A 17 -13.94 3.94 -19.86
C ILE A 17 -13.31 5.27 -19.45
N SER A 18 -14.15 6.24 -19.03
CA SER A 18 -13.67 7.49 -18.46
C SER A 18 -13.16 7.24 -17.04
N PRO A 19 -12.00 7.80 -16.64
CA PRO A 19 -11.54 7.76 -15.26
C PRO A 19 -12.39 8.63 -14.30
N ASP A 20 -13.06 9.68 -14.81
CA ASP A 20 -13.71 10.69 -13.99
C ASP A 20 -14.71 10.12 -12.96
N PRO A 21 -15.67 9.24 -13.35
CA PRO A 21 -16.61 8.67 -12.38
C PRO A 21 -15.92 7.84 -11.26
N TYR A 22 -14.76 7.24 -11.57
CA TYR A 22 -14.00 6.45 -10.59
C TYR A 22 -13.22 7.36 -9.64
N VAL A 23 -12.65 8.45 -10.14
CA VAL A 23 -11.98 9.46 -9.32
C VAL A 23 -13.00 10.14 -8.40
N GLU A 24 -14.17 10.54 -8.92
CA GLU A 24 -15.24 11.14 -8.11
C GLU A 24 -15.75 10.21 -7.01
N LYS A 25 -15.85 8.92 -7.30
CA LYS A 25 -16.42 7.95 -6.37
C LYS A 25 -15.42 7.38 -5.37
N TYR A 26 -14.19 7.11 -5.79
CA TYR A 26 -13.20 6.36 -5.01
C TYR A 26 -11.94 7.17 -4.68
N GLY A 27 -11.75 8.32 -5.32
CA GLY A 27 -10.52 9.10 -5.22
C GLY A 27 -9.44 8.67 -6.22
N SER A 28 -8.51 9.59 -6.49
CA SER A 28 -7.43 9.41 -7.47
C SER A 28 -6.46 8.29 -7.09
N ASP A 29 -6.16 8.15 -5.80
CA ASP A 29 -5.19 7.17 -5.32
C ASP A 29 -5.71 5.74 -5.46
N VAL A 30 -7.01 5.51 -5.24
CA VAL A 30 -7.63 4.20 -5.45
C VAL A 30 -7.56 3.80 -6.92
N LEU A 31 -7.90 4.71 -7.82
CA LEU A 31 -7.78 4.47 -9.25
C LEU A 31 -6.32 4.23 -9.66
N ARG A 32 -5.39 5.03 -9.14
CA ARG A 32 -3.96 4.88 -9.41
C ARG A 32 -3.46 3.49 -8.98
N LEU A 33 -3.74 3.07 -7.75
CA LEU A 33 -3.32 1.78 -7.25
C LEU A 33 -3.97 0.63 -8.03
N TYR A 34 -5.24 0.76 -8.41
CA TYR A 34 -5.91 -0.20 -9.28
C TYR A 34 -5.18 -0.38 -10.63
N LEU A 35 -4.81 0.73 -11.28
CA LEU A 35 -4.11 0.68 -12.56
C LEU A 35 -2.71 0.06 -12.45
N LEU A 36 -2.04 0.23 -11.31
CA LEU A 36 -0.72 -0.33 -11.06
C LEU A 36 -0.76 -1.81 -10.64
N PHE A 37 -1.84 -2.23 -9.97
CA PHE A 37 -2.00 -3.60 -9.46
C PHE A 37 -2.73 -4.53 -10.44
N GLY A 38 -3.78 -4.03 -11.09
CA GLY A 38 -4.74 -4.85 -11.84
C GLY A 38 -4.18 -5.51 -13.10
N PHE A 39 -3.02 -5.03 -13.59
CA PHE A 39 -2.42 -5.53 -14.84
C PHE A 39 -0.91 -5.56 -14.76
N SER A 40 -0.29 -6.41 -15.60
CA SER A 40 1.10 -6.23 -15.94
C SER A 40 1.28 -4.88 -16.64
N TYR A 41 2.20 -4.03 -16.15
CA TYR A 41 2.46 -2.72 -16.76
C TYR A 41 2.90 -2.84 -18.22
N ARG A 42 3.60 -3.91 -18.58
CA ARG A 42 4.11 -4.16 -19.94
C ARG A 42 3.05 -4.74 -20.87
N GLU A 43 2.22 -5.64 -20.37
CA GLU A 43 1.25 -6.39 -21.20
C GLU A 43 -0.13 -5.73 -21.18
N GLY A 44 -0.46 -5.00 -20.12
CA GLY A 44 -1.79 -4.47 -19.89
C GLY A 44 -2.78 -5.54 -19.46
N GLY A 45 -4.08 -5.25 -19.57
CA GLY A 45 -5.14 -6.20 -19.23
C GLY A 45 -6.53 -5.58 -19.41
N PRO A 46 -7.60 -6.39 -19.29
CA PRO A 46 -8.97 -5.92 -19.39
C PRO A 46 -9.37 -5.15 -18.14
N TRP A 47 -10.18 -4.11 -18.32
CA TRP A 47 -10.80 -3.39 -17.21
C TRP A 47 -11.77 -4.29 -16.45
N ASP A 48 -11.67 -4.27 -15.12
CA ASP A 48 -12.59 -4.99 -14.20
C ASP A 48 -12.97 -4.09 -13.02
N ASP A 49 -14.26 -3.76 -12.92
CA ASP A 49 -14.80 -2.95 -11.82
C ASP A 49 -14.69 -3.62 -10.45
N ASN A 50 -14.60 -4.95 -10.40
CA ASN A 50 -14.42 -5.64 -9.13
C ASN A 50 -13.01 -5.46 -8.56
N GLY A 51 -12.01 -5.25 -9.42
CA GLY A 51 -10.65 -4.95 -9.01
C GLY A 51 -10.57 -3.66 -8.18
N ILE A 52 -11.31 -2.61 -8.54
CA ILE A 52 -11.36 -1.36 -7.77
C ILE A 52 -11.94 -1.58 -6.37
N LYS A 53 -12.98 -2.40 -6.23
CA LYS A 53 -13.55 -2.75 -4.91
C LYS A 53 -12.55 -3.48 -4.01
N ALA A 54 -11.69 -4.32 -4.58
CA ALA A 54 -10.62 -4.97 -3.83
C ALA A 54 -9.59 -3.96 -3.31
N ILE A 55 -9.23 -2.99 -4.15
CA ILE A 55 -8.34 -1.89 -3.75
C ILE A 55 -8.97 -1.03 -2.65
N THR A 56 -10.25 -0.67 -2.75
CA THR A 56 -10.93 0.08 -1.68
C THR A 56 -10.84 -0.64 -0.33
N LYS A 57 -11.06 -1.96 -0.31
CA LYS A 57 -10.90 -2.76 0.93
C LYS A 57 -9.47 -2.77 1.46
N PHE A 58 -8.47 -2.69 0.59
CA PHE A 58 -7.08 -2.55 1.02
C PHE A 58 -6.87 -1.21 1.73
N TYR A 59 -7.36 -0.09 1.18
CA TYR A 59 -7.30 1.22 1.82
C TYR A 59 -8.01 1.24 3.17
N ASP A 60 -9.22 0.70 3.27
CA ASP A 60 -9.97 0.60 4.54
C ASP A 60 -9.17 -0.14 5.63
N ARG A 61 -8.39 -1.15 5.24
CA ARG A 61 -7.53 -1.90 6.17
C ARG A 61 -6.31 -1.09 6.61
N VAL A 62 -5.69 -0.35 5.68
CA VAL A 62 -4.57 0.54 6.00
C VAL A 62 -5.03 1.64 6.94
N GLU A 63 -6.17 2.29 6.64
CA GLU A 63 -6.72 3.35 7.47
C GLU A 63 -7.03 2.87 8.89
N ARG A 64 -7.72 1.73 9.04
CA ARG A 64 -8.01 1.17 10.37
C ARG A 64 -6.73 0.88 11.17
N LEU A 65 -5.70 0.34 10.52
CA LEU A 65 -4.44 0.10 11.18
C LEU A 65 -3.73 1.41 11.54
N SER A 66 -3.76 2.43 10.66
CA SER A 66 -3.15 3.74 10.91
C SER A 66 -3.74 4.41 12.15
N GLN A 67 -5.07 4.45 12.26
CA GLN A 67 -5.75 5.04 13.41
C GLN A 67 -5.33 4.36 14.72
N LYS A 68 -5.16 3.04 14.69
CA LYS A 68 -4.67 2.30 15.84
C LYS A 68 -3.22 2.64 16.17
N VAL A 69 -2.32 2.61 15.17
CA VAL A 69 -0.89 2.91 15.36
C VAL A 69 -0.68 4.33 15.87
N ILE A 70 -1.43 5.31 15.36
CA ILE A 70 -1.39 6.70 15.81
C ILE A 70 -1.75 6.81 17.29
N SER A 71 -2.77 6.09 17.74
CA SER A 71 -3.22 6.11 19.14
C SER A 71 -2.29 5.40 20.13
N LEU A 72 -1.37 4.54 19.66
CA LEU A 72 -0.45 3.82 20.54
C LEU A 72 0.57 4.77 21.18
N HIS A 73 0.86 4.54 22.44
CA HIS A 73 1.94 5.22 23.15
C HIS A 73 3.15 4.30 23.26
N ALA A 74 4.35 4.86 23.06
CA ALA A 74 5.58 4.11 23.22
C ALA A 74 5.65 3.50 24.63
N ASN A 75 6.02 2.24 24.70
CA ASN A 75 6.28 1.54 25.94
C ASN A 75 7.79 1.31 26.12
N LYS A 76 8.17 0.74 27.26
CA LYS A 76 9.58 0.41 27.57
C LYS A 76 9.99 -0.98 27.08
N ASN A 77 9.14 -1.65 26.29
CA ASN A 77 9.45 -2.98 25.77
C ASN A 77 10.31 -2.86 24.52
N ASP A 78 11.62 -3.05 24.65
CA ASP A 78 12.60 -3.10 23.56
C ASP A 78 12.98 -4.54 23.18
N LYS A 79 12.25 -5.54 23.67
CA LYS A 79 12.54 -6.96 23.37
C LYS A 79 12.30 -7.29 21.91
N ILE A 80 13.14 -8.12 21.37
CA ILE A 80 13.06 -8.68 20.03
C ILE A 80 12.92 -10.21 20.16
N ASP A 81 11.71 -10.66 20.24
CA ASP A 81 11.38 -12.08 20.29
C ASP A 81 10.96 -12.64 18.91
N ALA A 82 10.22 -13.73 18.87
CA ALA A 82 9.85 -14.37 17.62
C ALA A 82 8.91 -13.50 16.77
N ALA A 83 7.97 -12.79 17.39
CA ALA A 83 6.99 -11.97 16.66
C ALA A 83 7.65 -10.73 16.03
N GLU A 84 8.54 -10.06 16.77
CA GLU A 84 9.32 -8.94 16.27
C GLU A 84 10.27 -9.37 15.15
N LYS A 85 10.92 -10.54 15.29
CA LYS A 85 11.79 -11.10 14.24
C LYS A 85 11.03 -11.39 12.95
N ASP A 86 9.83 -11.98 13.05
CA ASP A 86 8.96 -12.26 11.91
C ASP A 86 8.55 -10.95 11.19
N LEU A 87 8.18 -9.93 11.97
CA LEU A 87 7.82 -8.63 11.43
C LEU A 87 9.00 -7.96 10.72
N LEU A 88 10.18 -7.93 11.37
CA LEU A 88 11.41 -7.37 10.80
C LEU A 88 11.85 -8.13 9.54
N TYR A 89 11.75 -9.46 9.55
CA TYR A 89 12.03 -10.26 8.36
C TYR A 89 11.12 -9.85 7.19
N THR A 90 9.82 -9.75 7.44
CA THR A 90 8.84 -9.37 6.40
C THR A 90 9.09 -7.94 5.92
N ARG A 91 9.37 -6.99 6.82
CA ARG A 91 9.77 -5.63 6.47
C ARG A 91 10.96 -5.61 5.52
N ASN A 92 12.08 -6.21 5.93
CA ASN A 92 13.33 -6.20 5.14
C ASN A 92 13.18 -6.93 3.80
N TYR A 93 12.43 -8.04 3.79
CA TYR A 93 12.11 -8.77 2.56
C TYR A 93 11.28 -7.90 1.60
N THR A 94 10.27 -7.21 2.12
CA THR A 94 9.40 -6.32 1.33
C THR A 94 10.20 -5.17 0.73
N VAL A 95 11.00 -4.46 1.54
CA VAL A 95 11.86 -3.36 1.06
C VAL A 95 12.73 -3.82 -0.11
N ARG A 96 13.48 -4.91 0.08
CA ARG A 96 14.37 -5.46 -0.96
C ARG A 96 13.63 -5.87 -2.23
N CYS A 97 12.48 -6.54 -2.09
CA CYS A 97 11.73 -7.00 -3.25
C CYS A 97 11.07 -5.82 -3.99
N MET A 98 10.47 -4.87 -3.28
CA MET A 98 9.84 -3.70 -3.88
C MET A 98 10.84 -2.81 -4.62
N THR A 99 12.06 -2.63 -4.10
CA THR A 99 13.12 -1.89 -4.80
C THR A 99 13.31 -2.47 -6.20
N ARG A 100 13.52 -3.77 -6.30
CA ARG A 100 13.68 -4.46 -7.59
C ARG A 100 12.41 -4.42 -8.44
N ASP A 101 11.25 -4.68 -7.85
CA ASP A 101 9.99 -4.73 -8.59
C ASP A 101 9.65 -3.36 -9.19
N ILE A 102 10.00 -2.24 -8.53
CA ILE A 102 9.83 -0.88 -9.04
C ILE A 102 10.83 -0.61 -10.19
N GLU A 103 12.11 -0.97 -10.03
CA GLU A 103 13.13 -0.84 -11.08
C GLU A 103 12.74 -1.61 -12.35
N ASP A 104 12.13 -2.80 -12.19
CA ASP A 104 11.66 -3.65 -13.27
C ASP A 104 10.27 -3.26 -13.82
N PHE A 105 9.64 -2.20 -13.34
CA PHE A 105 8.25 -1.82 -13.67
C PHE A 105 7.22 -2.93 -13.38
N SER A 106 7.50 -3.78 -12.40
CA SER A 106 6.62 -4.86 -11.93
C SER A 106 5.69 -4.36 -10.81
N PHE A 107 4.92 -3.29 -11.09
CA PHE A 107 4.11 -2.59 -10.08
C PHE A 107 3.02 -3.46 -9.47
N ASN A 108 2.46 -4.40 -10.21
CA ASN A 108 1.50 -5.38 -9.71
C ASN A 108 2.13 -6.27 -8.62
N THR A 109 3.36 -6.71 -8.82
CA THR A 109 4.10 -7.50 -7.83
C THR A 109 4.46 -6.64 -6.62
N ALA A 110 4.95 -5.41 -6.83
CA ALA A 110 5.23 -4.46 -5.75
C ALA A 110 3.98 -4.21 -4.89
N THR A 111 2.82 -4.01 -5.50
CA THR A 111 1.55 -3.83 -4.77
C THR A 111 1.16 -5.09 -3.99
N ALA A 112 1.37 -6.29 -4.54
CA ALA A 112 1.15 -7.55 -3.82
C ALA A 112 2.05 -7.65 -2.57
N ARG A 113 3.32 -7.19 -2.65
CA ARG A 113 4.21 -7.11 -1.48
C ARG A 113 3.68 -6.18 -0.40
N LEU A 114 3.11 -5.03 -0.78
CA LEU A 114 2.45 -4.14 0.19
C LEU A 114 1.29 -4.82 0.89
N MET A 115 0.48 -5.61 0.17
CA MET A 115 -0.63 -6.36 0.77
C MET A 115 -0.13 -7.45 1.73
N GLU A 116 0.94 -8.14 1.39
CA GLU A 116 1.60 -9.13 2.26
C GLU A 116 2.16 -8.47 3.52
N TYR A 117 2.82 -7.32 3.38
CA TYR A 117 3.37 -6.58 4.51
C TYR A 117 2.26 -6.03 5.43
N LEU A 118 1.17 -5.52 4.88
CA LEU A 118 -0.02 -5.14 5.67
C LEU A 118 -0.58 -6.33 6.45
N ASN A 119 -0.59 -7.54 5.86
CA ASN A 119 -1.02 -8.74 6.57
C ASN A 119 -0.09 -9.05 7.76
N ALA A 120 1.23 -8.90 7.60
CA ALA A 120 2.19 -9.11 8.68
C ALA A 120 2.03 -8.07 9.80
N LEU A 121 1.83 -6.79 9.45
CA LEU A 121 1.54 -5.72 10.42
C LEU A 121 0.27 -6.01 11.21
N ASN A 122 -0.82 -6.42 10.56
CA ASN A 122 -2.07 -6.79 11.23
C ASN A 122 -1.91 -8.06 12.09
N LYS A 123 -1.16 -9.05 11.63
CA LYS A 123 -0.84 -10.25 12.43
C LYS A 123 -0.09 -9.89 13.71
N TYR A 124 0.92 -9.02 13.60
CA TYR A 124 1.65 -8.53 14.76
C TYR A 124 0.75 -7.74 15.71
N ASP A 125 -0.11 -6.86 15.17
CA ASP A 125 -1.06 -6.07 15.96
C ASP A 125 -2.04 -6.92 16.77
N THR A 126 -2.50 -8.04 16.21
CA THR A 126 -3.48 -8.93 16.84
C THR A 126 -2.86 -10.06 17.63
N ALA A 127 -1.54 -10.23 17.62
CA ALA A 127 -0.85 -11.27 18.39
C ALA A 127 -0.99 -11.02 19.91
N ASP A 128 -1.03 -12.09 20.68
CA ASP A 128 -1.01 -12.03 22.13
C ASP A 128 0.38 -11.61 22.65
N GLY A 129 0.40 -11.05 23.87
CA GLY A 129 1.62 -10.66 24.54
C GLY A 129 1.94 -9.17 24.50
N GLU A 130 3.01 -8.80 25.19
CA GLU A 130 3.50 -7.42 25.24
C GLU A 130 4.31 -7.11 23.99
N LYS A 131 3.93 -6.06 23.27
CA LYS A 131 4.50 -5.66 21.99
C LYS A 131 5.58 -4.60 22.12
N ASN A 132 6.57 -4.64 21.25
CA ASN A 132 7.50 -3.54 21.05
C ASN A 132 6.82 -2.46 20.20
N ILE A 133 6.16 -1.49 20.87
CA ILE A 133 5.38 -0.44 20.20
C ILE A 133 6.28 0.48 19.36
N LYS A 134 7.50 0.74 19.79
CA LYS A 134 8.45 1.55 19.02
C LYS A 134 8.75 0.89 17.69
N LEU A 135 9.14 -0.39 17.71
CA LEU A 135 9.41 -1.16 16.51
C LEU A 135 8.19 -1.23 15.58
N PHE A 136 7.00 -1.44 16.17
CA PHE A 136 5.77 -1.52 15.37
C PHE A 136 5.47 -0.21 14.63
N LYS A 137 5.64 0.94 15.31
CA LYS A 137 5.50 2.25 14.67
C LYS A 137 6.53 2.48 13.57
N GLU A 138 7.79 2.09 13.78
CA GLU A 138 8.84 2.17 12.76
C GLU A 138 8.48 1.32 11.53
N CYS A 139 8.08 0.06 11.72
CA CYS A 139 7.65 -0.80 10.63
C CYS A 139 6.43 -0.26 9.88
N PHE A 140 5.47 0.33 10.59
CA PHE A 140 4.31 0.95 9.95
C PHE A 140 4.70 2.23 9.18
N SER A 141 5.60 3.04 9.70
CA SER A 141 6.13 4.23 8.98
C SER A 141 6.83 3.82 7.68
N ASP A 142 7.64 2.76 7.71
CA ASP A 142 8.26 2.21 6.50
C ASP A 142 7.23 1.69 5.50
N PHE A 143 6.14 1.08 5.97
CA PHE A 143 5.03 0.68 5.11
C PHE A 143 4.41 1.88 4.39
N ILE A 144 4.21 3.01 5.07
CA ILE A 144 3.67 4.24 4.47
C ILE A 144 4.65 4.84 3.45
N LEU A 145 5.97 4.83 3.74
CA LEU A 145 7.00 5.26 2.79
C LEU A 145 6.98 4.41 1.51
N LEU A 146 6.84 3.09 1.65
CA LEU A 146 6.75 2.17 0.51
C LEU A 146 5.43 2.34 -0.28
N LEU A 147 4.34 2.71 0.38
CA LEU A 147 3.03 2.95 -0.24
C LEU A 147 2.99 4.28 -0.99
N ALA A 148 3.75 5.29 -0.57
CA ALA A 148 3.67 6.65 -1.08
C ALA A 148 3.76 6.78 -2.61
N PRO A 149 4.64 6.08 -3.35
CA PRO A 149 4.66 6.16 -4.82
C PRO A 149 3.38 5.65 -5.48
N PHE A 150 2.63 4.79 -4.81
CA PHE A 150 1.40 4.16 -5.32
C PHE A 150 0.15 4.93 -4.91
N ALA A 151 0.14 5.55 -3.73
CA ALA A 151 -0.97 6.24 -3.12
C ALA A 151 -0.51 7.56 -2.47
N PRO A 152 -0.14 8.58 -3.28
CA PRO A 152 0.56 9.76 -2.80
C PRO A 152 -0.23 10.58 -1.77
N HIS A 153 -1.50 10.88 -2.03
CA HIS A 153 -2.30 11.72 -1.14
C HIS A 153 -2.64 11.00 0.16
N PHE A 154 -3.02 9.74 0.06
CA PHE A 154 -3.35 8.91 1.21
C PHE A 154 -2.15 8.68 2.13
N SER A 155 -0.98 8.45 1.55
CA SER A 155 0.25 8.27 2.32
C SER A 155 0.70 9.56 3.00
N GLU A 156 0.57 10.70 2.32
CA GLU A 156 0.89 12.01 2.89
C GLU A 156 0.02 12.32 4.11
N GLU A 157 -1.29 12.10 4.01
CA GLU A 157 -2.23 12.31 5.10
C GLU A 157 -1.88 11.47 6.34
N ILE A 158 -1.64 10.15 6.13
CA ILE A 158 -1.26 9.27 7.26
C ILE A 158 0.11 9.68 7.81
N TRP A 159 1.05 10.09 6.96
CA TRP A 159 2.38 10.50 7.36
C TRP A 159 2.37 11.74 8.27
N GLU A 160 1.51 12.72 7.96
CA GLU A 160 1.27 13.89 8.80
C GLU A 160 0.61 13.48 10.13
N GLN A 161 -0.41 12.62 10.10
CA GLN A 161 -1.07 12.11 11.31
C GLN A 161 -0.14 11.32 12.24
N LEU A 162 0.92 10.69 11.71
CA LEU A 162 1.99 10.07 12.49
C LEU A 162 2.90 11.09 13.19
N GLY A 163 2.70 12.39 12.96
CA GLY A 163 3.45 13.49 13.60
C GLY A 163 4.66 13.96 12.81
N ASN A 164 4.83 13.54 11.57
CA ASN A 164 5.93 13.98 10.71
C ASN A 164 5.66 15.40 10.18
N LYS A 165 6.66 16.27 10.22
CA LYS A 165 6.56 17.68 9.79
C LYS A 165 6.92 17.91 8.33
N LYS A 166 7.64 17.00 7.74
CA LYS A 166 8.06 17.08 6.33
C LYS A 166 7.22 16.10 5.53
N SER A 167 7.00 16.40 4.25
CA SER A 167 6.32 15.50 3.33
C SER A 167 6.98 14.11 3.29
N VAL A 168 6.17 13.09 3.12
CA VAL A 168 6.60 11.70 2.93
C VAL A 168 7.60 11.58 1.76
N PHE A 169 7.45 12.40 0.73
CA PHE A 169 8.31 12.42 -0.45
C PHE A 169 9.67 13.07 -0.25
N LEU A 170 9.89 13.75 0.89
CA LEU A 170 11.18 14.30 1.31
C LEU A 170 11.91 13.38 2.30
N SER A 171 11.34 12.22 2.58
CA SER A 171 11.93 11.22 3.47
C SER A 171 12.77 10.22 2.67
N SER A 172 13.77 9.63 3.32
CA SER A 172 14.59 8.59 2.71
C SER A 172 13.77 7.31 2.49
N TYR A 173 14.06 6.61 1.42
CA TYR A 173 13.50 5.28 1.19
C TYR A 173 13.97 4.33 2.31
N PRO A 174 13.14 3.40 2.79
CA PRO A 174 13.55 2.44 3.82
C PRO A 174 14.70 1.55 3.35
N GLU A 175 15.65 1.25 4.27
CA GLU A 175 16.81 0.37 4.03
C GLU A 175 16.63 -0.99 4.72
#